data_6cca68e6e05d5ab39138ce5cb4676f3d
#
_entry.id   6cca68e6e05d5ab39138ce5cb4676f3d
#
_cell.length_a   1.000
_cell.length_b   1.000
_cell.length_c   1.000
_cell.angle_alpha   90.00
_cell.angle_beta   90.00
_cell.angle_gamma   90.00
#
_symmetry.space_group_name_H-M   'P 1'
#
loop_
_entity.id
_entity.type
_entity.pdbx_description
1 polymer ?
#
loop_
_entity_poly.entity_id
_entity_poly.type
_entity_poly.pdbx_seq_one_letter_code
_entity_poly.pdbx_strand_id
1 'polypeptide(L)'
;GYTEEQAIEEASRCLQCVKPQCVAGCPVEVPIPEFIKCMREKKYAEGIAVIKSKNALPAVCGRVCPQEEQCQVRCVLGKIGEPVNVGRLERYLADWERDHGFQIPEKAPPTGKKVAIVGAGPAGLTAAADLVKRGHEVVLFEALHLPGGVLVYGIPEFRLPKAIVRNEVNY
;
A
#
# COMPACT_ATOMS: atom_id res chain seq x y z
N GLY A 1 14.78 -3.87 -3.66
CA GLY A 1 14.21 -3.47 -2.38
C GLY A 1 15.25 -3.44 -1.28
N TYR A 2 14.87 -3.09 -0.08
CA TYR A 2 15.70 -3.26 1.11
C TYR A 2 15.87 -4.74 1.45
N THR A 3 16.99 -5.11 2.05
CA THR A 3 17.09 -6.33 2.85
C THR A 3 16.34 -6.14 4.18
N GLU A 4 16.16 -7.20 4.97
CA GLU A 4 15.53 -7.09 6.29
C GLU A 4 16.30 -6.14 7.20
N GLU A 5 17.62 -6.29 7.26
CA GLU A 5 18.49 -5.45 8.08
C GLU A 5 18.39 -3.97 7.70
N GLN A 6 18.44 -3.68 6.40
CA GLN A 6 18.29 -2.30 5.88
C GLN A 6 16.91 -1.73 6.19
N ALA A 7 15.86 -2.56 6.10
CA ALA A 7 14.50 -2.13 6.39
C ALA A 7 14.32 -1.80 7.89
N ILE A 8 14.90 -2.62 8.79
CA ILE A 8 14.87 -2.39 10.24
C ILE A 8 15.70 -1.15 10.60
N GLU A 9 16.88 -0.99 10.01
CA GLU A 9 17.73 0.20 10.22
C GLU A 9 16.99 1.47 9.82
N GLU A 10 16.41 1.50 8.63
CA GLU A 10 15.65 2.65 8.14
C GLU A 10 14.39 2.91 9.01
N ALA A 11 13.67 1.85 9.39
CA ALA A 11 12.50 1.95 10.27
C ALA A 11 12.88 2.50 11.66
N SER A 12 14.09 2.20 12.15
CA SER A 12 14.59 2.66 13.45
C SER A 12 14.84 4.17 13.50
N ARG A 13 15.00 4.82 12.37
CA ARG A 13 15.12 6.29 12.26
C ARG A 13 13.82 7.02 12.57
N CYS A 14 12.67 6.33 12.49
CA CYS A 14 11.37 6.95 12.72
C CYS A 14 11.20 7.39 14.17
N LEU A 15 10.92 8.68 14.39
CA LEU A 15 10.76 9.29 15.72
C LEU A 15 9.42 8.98 16.39
N GLN A 16 8.51 8.26 15.74
CA GLN A 16 7.17 7.94 16.26
C GLN A 16 6.41 9.17 16.76
N CYS A 17 6.35 10.21 15.92
CA CYS A 17 5.79 11.52 16.27
C CYS A 17 4.35 11.43 16.78
N VAL A 18 4.01 12.16 17.85
CA VAL A 18 2.63 12.25 18.39
C VAL A 18 1.66 12.88 17.37
N LYS A 19 2.13 13.85 16.58
CA LYS A 19 1.38 14.48 15.48
C LYS A 19 2.13 14.23 14.16
N PRO A 20 1.98 13.04 13.56
CA PRO A 20 2.79 12.63 12.42
C PRO A 20 2.37 13.37 11.13
N GLN A 21 3.16 14.36 10.73
CA GLN A 21 2.91 15.15 9.52
C GLN A 21 2.99 14.29 8.25
N CYS A 22 3.74 13.18 8.27
CA CYS A 22 3.81 12.23 7.16
C CYS A 22 2.45 11.57 6.88
N VAL A 23 1.62 11.31 7.90
CA VAL A 23 0.25 10.82 7.73
C VAL A 23 -0.61 11.86 7.00
N ALA A 24 -0.58 13.11 7.44
CA ALA A 24 -1.29 14.20 6.79
C ALA A 24 -0.77 14.50 5.36
N GLY A 25 0.45 14.06 5.03
CA GLY A 25 1.02 14.13 3.68
C GLY A 25 0.64 12.95 2.79
N CYS A 26 0.06 11.89 3.35
CA CYS A 26 -0.40 10.73 2.59
C CYS A 26 -1.85 10.96 2.14
N PRO A 27 -2.18 10.92 0.82
CA PRO A 27 -3.53 11.15 0.32
C PRO A 27 -4.60 10.22 0.89
N VAL A 28 -4.22 9.02 1.34
CA VAL A 28 -5.11 8.02 1.93
C VAL A 28 -4.90 7.85 3.45
N GLU A 29 -4.06 8.70 4.04
CA GLU A 29 -3.82 8.75 5.49
C GLU A 29 -3.38 7.41 6.11
N VAL A 30 -2.46 6.71 5.46
CA VAL A 30 -1.85 5.49 6.01
C VAL A 30 -1.23 5.82 7.38
N PRO A 31 -1.48 5.01 8.44
CA PRO A 31 -0.88 5.20 9.77
C PRO A 31 0.63 4.89 9.76
N ILE A 32 1.42 5.79 9.14
CA ILE A 32 2.83 5.58 8.82
C ILE A 32 3.68 5.22 10.05
N PRO A 33 3.62 5.96 11.19
CA PRO A 33 4.41 5.58 12.36
C PRO A 33 4.05 4.20 12.91
N GLU A 34 2.79 3.81 12.80
CA GLU A 34 2.30 2.54 13.33
C GLU A 34 2.87 1.35 12.56
N PHE A 35 2.77 1.33 11.22
CA PHE A 35 3.36 0.24 10.46
C PHE A 35 4.90 0.20 10.58
N ILE A 36 5.56 1.36 10.69
CA ILE A 36 7.01 1.42 10.91
C ILE A 36 7.37 0.86 12.30
N LYS A 37 6.55 1.10 13.31
CA LYS A 37 6.73 0.48 14.63
C LYS A 37 6.63 -1.05 14.53
N CYS A 38 5.60 -1.58 13.87
CA CYS A 38 5.46 -3.01 13.62
C CYS A 38 6.71 -3.59 12.92
N MET A 39 7.24 -2.87 11.95
CA MET A 39 8.47 -3.25 11.25
C MET A 39 9.68 -3.38 12.18
N ARG A 40 9.90 -2.39 13.06
CA ARG A 40 10.98 -2.42 14.06
C ARG A 40 10.86 -3.61 15.01
N GLU A 41 9.62 -4.00 15.33
CA GLU A 41 9.30 -5.13 16.20
C GLU A 41 9.26 -6.46 15.46
N LYS A 42 9.60 -6.50 14.15
CA LYS A 42 9.51 -7.66 13.26
C LYS A 42 8.11 -8.27 13.15
N LYS A 43 7.07 -7.47 13.41
CA LYS A 43 5.66 -7.83 13.29
C LYS A 43 5.14 -7.50 11.88
N TYR A 44 5.70 -8.16 10.86
CA TYR A 44 5.47 -7.77 9.47
C TYR A 44 4.02 -7.98 9.02
N ALA A 45 3.37 -9.05 9.49
CA ALA A 45 1.96 -9.29 9.21
C ALA A 45 1.05 -8.19 9.80
N GLU A 46 1.32 -7.73 11.02
CA GLU A 46 0.61 -6.60 11.63
C GLU A 46 0.91 -5.30 10.86
N GLY A 47 2.17 -5.08 10.48
CA GLY A 47 2.58 -3.90 9.73
C GLY A 47 1.87 -3.76 8.39
N ILE A 48 1.76 -4.84 7.60
CA ILE A 48 1.03 -4.80 6.34
C ILE A 48 -0.49 -4.64 6.55
N ALA A 49 -1.06 -5.23 7.60
CA ALA A 49 -2.46 -5.03 7.95
C ALA A 49 -2.78 -3.56 8.28
N VAL A 50 -1.87 -2.87 8.99
CA VAL A 50 -1.98 -1.42 9.25
C VAL A 50 -2.02 -0.65 7.93
N ILE A 51 -1.12 -0.92 6.98
CA ILE A 51 -1.13 -0.28 5.67
C ILE A 51 -2.45 -0.55 4.94
N LYS A 52 -2.88 -1.82 4.89
CA LYS A 52 -4.10 -2.26 4.19
C LYS A 52 -5.39 -1.76 4.81
N SER A 53 -5.35 -1.24 6.02
CA SER A 53 -6.50 -0.56 6.63
C SER A 53 -6.91 0.70 5.83
N LYS A 54 -5.98 1.31 5.09
CA LYS A 54 -6.15 2.56 4.34
C LYS A 54 -5.76 2.46 2.86
N ASN A 55 -4.83 1.60 2.51
CA ASN A 55 -4.28 1.46 1.16
C ASN A 55 -4.50 0.04 0.63
N ALA A 56 -5.33 -0.11 -0.39
CA ALA A 56 -5.62 -1.41 -1.00
C ALA A 56 -4.50 -1.92 -1.92
N LEU A 57 -3.55 -1.08 -2.33
CA LEU A 57 -2.51 -1.40 -3.32
C LEU A 57 -1.09 -1.09 -2.79
N PRO A 58 -0.67 -1.65 -1.65
CA PRO A 58 0.59 -1.28 -1.01
C PRO A 58 1.83 -1.59 -1.86
N ALA A 59 1.84 -2.72 -2.59
CA ALA A 59 2.96 -3.08 -3.47
C ALA A 59 3.12 -2.12 -4.66
N VAL A 60 2.02 -1.52 -5.12
CA VAL A 60 2.02 -0.47 -6.14
C VAL A 60 2.48 0.85 -5.52
N CYS A 61 1.84 1.30 -4.45
CA CYS A 61 2.12 2.60 -3.82
C CYS A 61 3.58 2.71 -3.35
N GLY A 62 4.12 1.67 -2.73
CA GLY A 62 5.53 1.63 -2.31
C GLY A 62 6.55 1.70 -3.47
N ARG A 63 6.09 1.59 -4.73
CA ARG A 63 6.94 1.67 -5.93
C ARG A 63 6.73 2.93 -6.77
N VAL A 64 5.50 3.47 -6.78
CA VAL A 64 5.13 4.49 -7.79
C VAL A 64 4.61 5.80 -7.21
N CYS A 65 4.22 5.85 -5.93
CA CYS A 65 3.86 7.12 -5.30
C CYS A 65 5.05 8.09 -5.35
N PRO A 66 4.82 9.39 -5.59
CA PRO A 66 5.84 10.43 -5.45
C PRO A 66 5.99 10.80 -3.95
N GLN A 67 6.56 9.88 -3.15
CA GLN A 67 6.65 10.03 -1.70
C GLN A 67 7.42 11.29 -1.30
N GLU A 68 8.39 11.69 -2.11
CA GLU A 68 9.18 12.92 -1.98
C GLU A 68 8.34 14.20 -2.05
N GLU A 69 7.15 14.14 -2.64
CA GLU A 69 6.19 15.25 -2.73
C GLU A 69 5.02 15.10 -1.76
N GLN A 70 4.89 13.93 -1.11
CA GLN A 70 3.77 13.56 -0.25
C GLN A 70 4.20 13.32 1.20
N CYS A 71 4.30 12.03 1.61
CA CYS A 71 4.59 11.68 3.00
C CYS A 71 6.02 12.02 3.43
N GLN A 72 7.01 11.83 2.57
CA GLN A 72 8.42 12.05 2.92
C GLN A 72 8.75 13.53 3.10
N VAL A 73 8.26 14.41 2.23
CA VAL A 73 8.47 15.86 2.37
C VAL A 73 7.92 16.40 3.70
N ARG A 74 6.97 15.72 4.30
CA ARG A 74 6.40 16.09 5.62
C ARG A 74 7.13 15.46 6.80
N CYS A 75 8.11 14.62 6.56
CA CYS A 75 8.88 14.01 7.64
C CYS A 75 9.74 15.08 8.35
N VAL A 76 9.65 15.11 9.68
CA VAL A 76 10.39 16.11 10.49
C VAL A 76 11.90 15.92 10.39
N LEU A 77 12.39 14.70 10.14
CA LEU A 77 13.81 14.43 9.92
C LEU A 77 14.33 15.11 8.64
N GLY A 78 13.49 15.34 7.64
CA GLY A 78 13.87 16.07 6.42
C GLY A 78 14.26 17.52 6.66
N LYS A 79 14.02 18.07 7.86
CA LYS A 79 14.49 19.42 8.25
C LYS A 79 15.94 19.47 8.70
N ILE A 80 16.48 18.32 9.10
CA ILE A 80 17.84 18.22 9.66
C ILE A 80 18.72 17.21 8.92
N GLY A 81 18.18 16.52 7.93
CA GLY A 81 18.87 15.52 7.13
C GLY A 81 17.88 14.82 6.20
N GLU A 82 18.07 13.54 5.96
CA GLU A 82 17.21 12.77 5.08
C GLU A 82 15.92 12.32 5.79
N PRO A 83 14.74 12.48 5.16
CA PRO A 83 13.49 11.92 5.68
C PRO A 83 13.54 10.40 5.77
N VAL A 84 12.65 9.80 6.57
CA VAL A 84 12.46 8.34 6.55
C VAL A 84 11.91 7.92 5.19
N ASN A 85 12.49 6.87 4.60
CA ASN A 85 12.15 6.38 3.28
C ASN A 85 10.87 5.51 3.32
N VAL A 86 9.74 6.16 3.58
CA VAL A 86 8.43 5.54 3.82
C VAL A 86 8.04 4.58 2.70
N GLY A 87 8.20 4.99 1.45
CA GLY A 87 7.80 4.16 0.31
C GLY A 87 8.61 2.87 0.18
N ARG A 88 9.92 2.89 0.51
CA ARG A 88 10.73 1.65 0.50
C ARG A 88 10.36 0.71 1.62
N LEU A 89 9.94 1.24 2.78
CA LEU A 89 9.46 0.44 3.90
C LEU A 89 8.08 -0.18 3.58
N GLU A 90 7.17 0.59 2.99
CA GLU A 90 5.88 0.09 2.48
C GLU A 90 6.09 -1.01 1.44
N ARG A 91 6.99 -0.78 0.47
CA ARG A 91 7.36 -1.79 -0.52
C ARG A 91 7.91 -3.06 0.13
N TYR A 92 8.77 -2.93 1.14
CA TYR A 92 9.34 -4.09 1.84
C TYR A 92 8.23 -4.96 2.45
N LEU A 93 7.29 -4.36 3.17
CA LEU A 93 6.18 -5.10 3.79
C LEU A 93 5.27 -5.77 2.75
N ALA A 94 4.98 -5.09 1.65
CA ALA A 94 4.17 -5.66 0.59
C ALA A 94 4.89 -6.82 -0.15
N ASP A 95 6.21 -6.72 -0.34
CA ASP A 95 7.01 -7.80 -0.90
C ASP A 95 7.12 -8.98 0.08
N TRP A 96 7.29 -8.71 1.37
CA TRP A 96 7.29 -9.71 2.42
C TRP A 96 5.96 -10.50 2.44
N GLU A 97 4.82 -9.80 2.40
CA GLU A 97 3.50 -10.43 2.38
C GLU A 97 3.32 -11.35 1.16
N ARG A 98 3.72 -10.89 -0.03
CA ARG A 98 3.67 -11.70 -1.25
C ARG A 98 4.42 -13.02 -1.08
N ASP A 99 5.58 -12.99 -0.42
CA ASP A 99 6.46 -14.14 -0.27
C ASP A 99 6.05 -15.09 0.88
N HIS A 100 5.23 -14.61 1.83
CA HIS A 100 4.77 -15.36 3.01
C HIS A 100 3.27 -15.68 3.01
N GLY A 101 2.54 -15.23 1.99
CA GLY A 101 1.09 -15.42 1.86
C GLY A 101 0.29 -14.17 2.23
N PHE A 102 -0.67 -13.84 1.38
CA PHE A 102 -1.50 -12.64 1.54
C PHE A 102 -2.39 -12.71 2.79
N GLN A 103 -2.39 -11.63 3.55
CA GLN A 103 -3.32 -11.41 4.66
C GLN A 103 -4.63 -10.86 4.12
N ILE A 104 -5.66 -11.71 4.05
CA ILE A 104 -6.99 -11.28 3.59
C ILE A 104 -7.68 -10.51 4.72
N PRO A 105 -8.04 -9.23 4.53
CA PRO A 105 -8.75 -8.46 5.54
C PRO A 105 -10.10 -9.09 5.88
N GLU A 106 -10.50 -8.95 7.14
CA GLU A 106 -11.82 -9.36 7.58
C GLU A 106 -12.90 -8.58 6.83
N LYS A 107 -13.94 -9.29 6.40
CA LYS A 107 -15.09 -8.72 5.69
C LYS A 107 -16.23 -8.50 6.65
N ALA A 108 -16.92 -7.38 6.51
CA ALA A 108 -18.19 -7.15 7.18
C ALA A 108 -19.26 -8.19 6.71
N PRO A 109 -20.31 -8.44 7.51
CA PRO A 109 -21.40 -9.31 7.10
C PRO A 109 -22.00 -8.90 5.75
N PRO A 110 -22.47 -9.86 4.93
CA PRO A 110 -23.04 -9.56 3.62
C PRO A 110 -24.19 -8.57 3.70
N THR A 111 -24.14 -7.54 2.89
CA THR A 111 -25.20 -6.51 2.81
C THR A 111 -26.34 -6.89 1.88
N GLY A 112 -26.19 -7.94 1.09
CA GLY A 112 -27.13 -8.32 0.02
C GLY A 112 -27.09 -7.38 -1.21
N LYS A 113 -26.24 -6.38 -1.21
CA LYS A 113 -26.10 -5.44 -2.33
C LYS A 113 -25.01 -5.88 -3.30
N LYS A 114 -25.31 -5.77 -4.60
CA LYS A 114 -24.38 -6.00 -5.71
C LYS A 114 -23.95 -4.66 -6.29
N VAL A 115 -22.65 -4.49 -6.51
CA VAL A 115 -22.07 -3.27 -7.07
C VAL A 115 -21.29 -3.64 -8.33
N ALA A 116 -21.58 -2.95 -9.43
CA ALA A 116 -20.83 -3.04 -10.67
C ALA A 116 -19.81 -1.90 -10.71
N ILE A 117 -18.55 -2.22 -10.96
CA ILE A 117 -17.47 -1.24 -11.17
C ILE A 117 -17.01 -1.35 -12.62
N VAL A 118 -16.96 -0.24 -13.33
CA VAL A 118 -16.49 -0.17 -14.71
C VAL A 118 -15.09 0.40 -14.75
N GLY A 119 -14.12 -0.41 -15.18
CA GLY A 119 -12.70 -0.14 -15.25
C GLY A 119 -11.92 -0.74 -14.08
N ALA A 120 -10.94 -1.62 -14.41
CA ALA A 120 -10.07 -2.28 -13.45
C ALA A 120 -8.71 -1.56 -13.30
N GLY A 121 -8.69 -0.24 -13.44
CA GLY A 121 -7.53 0.60 -13.10
C GLY A 121 -7.38 0.76 -11.58
N PRO A 122 -6.38 1.53 -11.10
CA PRO A 122 -6.13 1.71 -9.66
C PRO A 122 -7.35 2.19 -8.87
N ALA A 123 -8.15 3.08 -9.44
CA ALA A 123 -9.38 3.58 -8.80
C ALA A 123 -10.43 2.48 -8.64
N GLY A 124 -10.69 1.70 -9.71
CA GLY A 124 -11.65 0.60 -9.67
C GLY A 124 -11.22 -0.53 -8.73
N LEU A 125 -9.93 -0.89 -8.74
CA LEU A 125 -9.38 -1.89 -7.83
C LEU A 125 -9.50 -1.46 -6.36
N THR A 126 -9.17 -0.20 -6.06
CA THR A 126 -9.32 0.35 -4.69
C THR A 126 -10.78 0.37 -4.25
N ALA A 127 -11.69 0.84 -5.11
CA ALA A 127 -13.13 0.84 -4.81
C ALA A 127 -13.67 -0.58 -4.60
N ALA A 128 -13.23 -1.54 -5.43
CA ALA A 128 -13.61 -2.95 -5.28
C ALA A 128 -13.18 -3.50 -3.92
N ALA A 129 -11.92 -3.31 -3.55
CA ALA A 129 -11.39 -3.77 -2.27
C ALA A 129 -12.15 -3.18 -1.08
N ASP A 130 -12.44 -1.88 -1.10
CA ASP A 130 -13.16 -1.21 -0.02
C ASP A 130 -14.63 -1.65 0.08
N LEU A 131 -15.30 -1.86 -1.03
CA LEU A 131 -16.69 -2.34 -1.05
C LEU A 131 -16.79 -3.79 -0.60
N VAL A 132 -15.86 -4.66 -1.01
CA VAL A 132 -15.81 -6.06 -0.55
C VAL A 132 -15.58 -6.13 0.96
N LYS A 133 -14.65 -5.33 1.50
CA LYS A 133 -14.45 -5.24 2.97
C LYS A 133 -15.72 -4.82 3.71
N ARG A 134 -16.59 -3.99 3.10
CA ARG A 134 -17.88 -3.59 3.65
C ARG A 134 -19.01 -4.58 3.44
N GLY A 135 -18.73 -5.78 2.93
CA GLY A 135 -19.69 -6.86 2.77
C GLY A 135 -20.57 -6.78 1.50
N HIS A 136 -20.21 -5.92 0.53
CA HIS A 136 -20.89 -5.87 -0.75
C HIS A 136 -20.36 -6.95 -1.70
N GLU A 137 -21.23 -7.48 -2.55
CA GLU A 137 -20.83 -8.28 -3.72
C GLU A 137 -20.39 -7.32 -4.83
N VAL A 138 -19.17 -7.51 -5.36
CA VAL A 138 -18.62 -6.61 -6.36
C VAL A 138 -18.32 -7.37 -7.64
N VAL A 139 -18.76 -6.81 -8.78
CA VAL A 139 -18.38 -7.27 -10.12
C VAL A 139 -17.63 -6.15 -10.81
N LEU A 140 -16.40 -6.44 -11.22
CA LEU A 140 -15.51 -5.48 -11.88
C LEU A 140 -15.45 -5.81 -13.37
N PHE A 141 -15.79 -4.82 -14.21
CA PHE A 141 -15.77 -4.91 -15.67
C PHE A 141 -14.55 -4.18 -16.21
N GLU A 142 -13.81 -4.84 -17.11
CA GLU A 142 -12.65 -4.27 -17.79
C GLU A 142 -12.81 -4.45 -19.30
N ALA A 143 -12.58 -3.38 -20.06
CA ALA A 143 -12.70 -3.39 -21.50
C ALA A 143 -11.42 -3.90 -22.19
N LEU A 144 -10.28 -3.76 -21.51
CA LEU A 144 -8.99 -4.24 -22.01
C LEU A 144 -8.78 -5.71 -21.58
N HIS A 145 -7.85 -6.38 -22.23
CA HIS A 145 -7.59 -7.80 -22.00
C HIS A 145 -6.86 -8.11 -20.68
N LEU A 146 -6.31 -7.11 -19.99
CA LEU A 146 -5.69 -7.26 -18.68
C LEU A 146 -6.20 -6.20 -17.70
N PRO A 147 -6.56 -6.57 -16.45
CA PRO A 147 -6.88 -5.61 -15.42
C PRO A 147 -5.62 -4.87 -14.95
N GLY A 148 -5.81 -3.66 -14.43
CA GLY A 148 -4.73 -2.82 -13.90
C GLY A 148 -4.66 -1.44 -14.55
N GLY A 149 -5.29 -1.24 -15.72
CA GLY A 149 -5.32 0.06 -16.39
C GLY A 149 -3.93 0.66 -16.60
N VAL A 150 -3.70 1.90 -16.18
CA VAL A 150 -2.41 2.59 -16.28
C VAL A 150 -1.26 1.83 -15.60
N LEU A 151 -1.52 1.03 -14.59
CA LEU A 151 -0.51 0.23 -13.89
C LEU A 151 0.12 -0.81 -14.83
N VAL A 152 -0.67 -1.34 -15.78
CA VAL A 152 -0.21 -2.32 -16.77
C VAL A 152 0.23 -1.64 -18.05
N TYR A 153 -0.57 -0.72 -18.58
CA TYR A 153 -0.40 -0.17 -19.93
C TYR A 153 0.41 1.13 -19.98
N GLY A 154 0.52 1.86 -18.84
CA GLY A 154 1.18 3.16 -18.79
C GLY A 154 2.51 3.19 -18.05
N ILE A 155 2.65 2.46 -16.94
CA ILE A 155 3.88 2.49 -16.14
C ILE A 155 4.90 1.49 -16.70
N PRO A 156 6.17 1.91 -16.94
CA PRO A 156 7.20 1.01 -17.45
C PRO A 156 7.50 -0.17 -16.53
N GLU A 157 7.86 -1.32 -17.11
CA GLU A 157 8.18 -2.58 -16.40
C GLU A 157 9.25 -2.41 -15.32
N PHE A 158 10.30 -1.63 -15.61
CA PHE A 158 11.40 -1.41 -14.67
C PHE A 158 10.97 -0.64 -13.41
N ARG A 159 9.90 0.17 -13.48
CA ARG A 159 9.35 0.89 -12.32
C ARG A 159 8.29 0.07 -11.59
N LEU A 160 7.38 -0.55 -12.32
CA LEU A 160 6.32 -1.40 -11.78
C LEU A 160 6.23 -2.70 -12.58
N PRO A 161 6.88 -3.77 -12.12
CA PRO A 161 6.78 -5.08 -12.77
C PRO A 161 5.32 -5.55 -12.86
N LYS A 162 4.90 -6.04 -14.03
CA LYS A 162 3.50 -6.46 -14.27
C LYS A 162 3.10 -7.66 -13.41
N ALA A 163 4.05 -8.47 -12.99
CA ALA A 163 3.82 -9.53 -12.02
C ALA A 163 3.30 -8.99 -10.69
N ILE A 164 3.80 -7.83 -10.23
CA ILE A 164 3.33 -7.18 -9.00
C ILE A 164 1.87 -6.74 -9.17
N VAL A 165 1.53 -6.09 -10.29
CA VAL A 165 0.14 -5.67 -10.57
C VAL A 165 -0.80 -6.87 -10.62
N ARG A 166 -0.37 -7.95 -11.25
CA ARG A 166 -1.16 -9.21 -11.32
C ARG A 166 -1.43 -9.78 -9.93
N ASN A 167 -0.43 -9.76 -9.05
CA ASN A 167 -0.59 -10.25 -7.68
C ASN A 167 -1.58 -9.39 -6.89
N GLU A 168 -1.50 -8.06 -7.01
CA GLU A 168 -2.46 -7.14 -6.37
C GLU A 168 -3.89 -7.31 -6.88
N VAL A 169 -4.06 -7.63 -8.18
CA VAL A 169 -5.38 -7.89 -8.78
C VAL A 169 -5.98 -9.23 -8.32
N ASN A 170 -5.12 -10.24 -8.14
CA ASN A 170 -5.56 -11.60 -7.75
C ASN A 170 -5.78 -11.75 -6.24
N TYR A 171 -5.34 -10.79 -5.47
CA TYR A 171 -5.55 -10.71 -4.03
C TYR A 171 -6.98 -10.32 -3.68
#